data_9ebd970d19343467166f7d4b366bea70
#
_entry.id   9ebd970d19343467166f7d4b366bea70
#
_cell.length_a   1.000
_cell.length_b   1.000
_cell.length_c   1.000
_cell.angle_alpha   90.00
_cell.angle_beta   90.00
_cell.angle_gamma   90.00
#
_symmetry.space_group_name_H-M   'P 1'
#
loop_
_entity.id
_entity.type
_entity.pdbx_description
1 polymer ?
#
loop_
_entity_poly.entity_id
_entity_poly.type
_entity_poly.pdbx_seq_one_letter_code
_entity_poly.pdbx_strand_id
1 'polypeptide(L)'
;MASTVSSQLAVSLPVVVDLGGSQARGVTQELGLDRISFLTDCVSSPGAAVTVVLCYSQNVAYMPLSGRVTAVTEIEGDSPTRFRVDITLDALGQTIRLVLESALQELETYLQSLDMPEGPARASARGALVTTNPRSILSLFITDNPYHAHRPMVERKAESARLAHALPLPSVQEVPKKTDQAPLRLSRRTVWLGVCHLFEVFRDLIVRILPAPFAHLLITPITFAFIGHPRTLSDVARKFPFASRLPSSVVERWIRYQWPLVASYITGLTLANGTPTRGAILISPLTTEQMIRNPRLARKRVWQTVRLAEKMGATLAGLGAFTSILTRDGLELEGRVRLGLTTGNAQSAAVAVQNVLHAAALTNLSLPHATVAIVGGAGSVGSACSKILARLVGTLLIIDIKKDALQNLIVELGDQPSIIEGMTSLDQVLKADVVIAMTNNPHILLTAAHLKPGAIVIDAAQPKNVSEDVPLQRPDVLVIESAVLGTPKNIDVHFDLDVGAEEALGCLSETMILTSIGWTGHYSLGKADPTQAAHITAMGRSLGFRLAPFRNSAGYVTEEDLHRVARARAL
;
A
#
# COMPACT_ATOMS: atom_id res chain seq x y z
N MET A 1 -37.43 13.48 -4.52
CA MET A 1 -36.99 14.88 -4.65
C MET A 1 -35.47 14.84 -4.64
N ALA A 2 -34.85 14.95 -5.80
CA ALA A 2 -33.40 15.05 -5.89
C ALA A 2 -33.00 16.44 -5.40
N SER A 3 -32.30 16.52 -4.26
CA SER A 3 -31.67 17.75 -3.81
C SER A 3 -30.57 18.07 -4.82
N THR A 4 -30.71 19.16 -5.55
CA THR A 4 -29.66 19.79 -6.34
C THR A 4 -28.52 20.10 -5.37
N VAL A 5 -27.46 19.29 -5.42
CA VAL A 5 -26.19 19.58 -4.73
C VAL A 5 -25.74 20.95 -5.24
N SER A 6 -25.43 21.86 -4.33
CA SER A 6 -24.81 23.14 -4.69
C SER A 6 -23.56 22.84 -5.55
N SER A 7 -23.53 23.38 -6.76
CA SER A 7 -22.43 23.14 -7.70
C SER A 7 -21.10 23.73 -7.22
N GLN A 8 -21.09 24.38 -6.07
CA GLN A 8 -19.94 25.11 -5.52
C GLN A 8 -19.96 25.08 -3.99
N LEU A 9 -18.85 24.69 -3.36
CA LEU A 9 -18.71 24.64 -1.91
C LEU A 9 -17.56 25.53 -1.44
N ALA A 10 -17.75 26.25 -0.35
CA ALA A 10 -16.68 26.98 0.31
C ALA A 10 -15.73 25.97 0.99
N VAL A 11 -14.49 25.87 0.52
CA VAL A 11 -13.48 24.94 1.00
C VAL A 11 -12.12 25.63 1.07
N SER A 12 -11.46 25.56 2.21
CA SER A 12 -10.14 26.16 2.42
C SER A 12 -9.04 25.10 2.27
N LEU A 13 -8.53 24.93 1.04
CA LEU A 13 -7.45 24.00 0.73
C LEU A 13 -6.23 24.76 0.16
N PRO A 14 -5.01 24.39 0.52
CA PRO A 14 -3.83 24.88 -0.17
C PRO A 14 -3.87 24.52 -1.66
N VAL A 15 -3.48 25.44 -2.53
CA VAL A 15 -3.35 25.23 -3.97
C VAL A 15 -1.99 25.68 -4.46
N VAL A 16 -1.50 24.98 -5.48
CA VAL A 16 -0.38 25.43 -6.31
C VAL A 16 -0.92 25.62 -7.72
N VAL A 17 -0.67 26.78 -8.29
CA VAL A 17 -1.12 27.15 -9.63
C VAL A 17 0.10 27.34 -10.51
N ASP A 18 0.17 26.59 -11.60
CA ASP A 18 1.17 26.79 -12.66
C ASP A 18 0.62 27.82 -13.66
N LEU A 19 1.34 28.93 -13.74
CA LEU A 19 1.02 30.09 -14.58
C LEU A 19 1.89 30.11 -15.86
N GLY A 20 2.17 28.93 -16.45
CA GLY A 20 2.96 28.85 -17.67
C GLY A 20 4.47 29.04 -17.45
N GLY A 21 5.00 28.44 -16.38
CA GLY A 21 6.43 28.44 -16.04
C GLY A 21 6.78 29.12 -14.70
N SER A 22 5.81 29.79 -14.08
CA SER A 22 5.91 30.27 -12.69
C SER A 22 4.84 29.61 -11.83
N GLN A 23 5.20 29.23 -10.60
CA GLN A 23 4.27 28.63 -9.65
C GLN A 23 3.85 29.66 -8.61
N ALA A 24 2.54 29.83 -8.44
CA ALA A 24 1.94 30.58 -7.36
C ALA A 24 1.35 29.62 -6.31
N ARG A 25 1.38 30.03 -5.06
CA ARG A 25 0.72 29.32 -3.95
C ARG A 25 -0.49 30.11 -3.48
N GLY A 26 -1.52 29.40 -3.08
CA GLY A 26 -2.73 30.05 -2.58
C GLY A 26 -3.54 29.11 -1.69
N VAL A 27 -4.71 29.60 -1.29
CA VAL A 27 -5.70 28.83 -0.52
C VAL A 27 -7.05 29.00 -1.18
N THR A 28 -7.74 27.90 -1.47
CA THR A 28 -9.09 27.96 -2.06
C THR A 28 -10.05 28.68 -1.13
N GLN A 29 -10.98 29.39 -1.73
CA GLN A 29 -12.14 29.98 -1.07
C GLN A 29 -13.39 29.18 -1.44
N GLU A 30 -13.48 28.80 -2.70
CA GLU A 30 -14.59 28.03 -3.25
C GLU A 30 -14.04 26.97 -4.21
N LEU A 31 -14.60 25.78 -4.15
CA LEU A 31 -14.30 24.66 -5.03
C LEU A 31 -15.59 24.11 -5.60
N GLY A 32 -15.68 24.07 -6.91
CA GLY A 32 -16.81 23.50 -7.64
C GLY A 32 -16.35 22.67 -8.82
N LEU A 33 -17.29 22.13 -9.57
CA LEU A 33 -17.03 21.28 -10.73
C LEU A 33 -16.58 22.06 -11.96
N ASP A 34 -16.99 23.34 -12.03
CA ASP A 34 -16.77 24.18 -13.20
C ASP A 34 -15.88 25.38 -12.86
N ARG A 35 -15.66 25.67 -11.57
CA ARG A 35 -14.96 26.87 -11.11
C ARG A 35 -14.20 26.63 -9.79
N ILE A 36 -13.06 27.28 -9.70
CA ILE A 36 -12.26 27.37 -8.46
C ILE A 36 -11.96 28.83 -8.19
N SER A 37 -12.15 29.27 -6.94
CA SER A 37 -11.69 30.56 -6.45
C SER A 37 -10.62 30.35 -5.37
N PHE A 38 -9.52 31.08 -5.41
CA PHE A 38 -8.47 30.98 -4.40
C PHE A 38 -7.79 32.34 -4.14
N LEU A 39 -7.18 32.46 -2.97
CA LEU A 39 -6.36 33.61 -2.59
C LEU A 39 -4.89 33.31 -2.86
N THR A 40 -4.18 34.24 -3.47
CA THR A 40 -2.74 34.15 -3.76
C THR A 40 -2.08 35.52 -3.66
N ASP A 41 -0.77 35.52 -3.51
CA ASP A 41 0.09 36.71 -3.58
C ASP A 41 0.62 37.02 -5.00
N CYS A 42 0.28 36.15 -5.97
CA CYS A 42 0.71 36.30 -7.37
C CYS A 42 -0.47 36.65 -8.30
N VAL A 43 -0.23 37.52 -9.26
CA VAL A 43 -1.22 37.97 -10.25
C VAL A 43 -1.04 37.20 -11.55
N SER A 44 -2.15 36.78 -12.12
CA SER A 44 -2.23 36.24 -13.48
C SER A 44 -3.21 37.06 -14.31
N SER A 45 -2.94 37.20 -15.59
CA SER A 45 -3.84 37.95 -16.48
C SER A 45 -5.13 37.18 -16.77
N PRO A 46 -6.30 37.82 -16.80
CA PRO A 46 -7.53 37.20 -17.29
C PRO A 46 -7.33 36.58 -18.68
N GLY A 47 -7.88 35.40 -18.90
CA GLY A 47 -7.70 34.61 -20.13
C GLY A 47 -6.48 33.68 -20.14
N ALA A 48 -5.55 33.80 -19.20
CA ALA A 48 -4.40 32.93 -19.12
C ALA A 48 -4.82 31.46 -18.86
N ALA A 49 -4.18 30.52 -19.57
CA ALA A 49 -4.32 29.10 -19.29
C ALA A 49 -3.52 28.75 -18.04
N VAL A 50 -4.12 28.03 -17.12
CA VAL A 50 -3.51 27.66 -15.84
C VAL A 50 -3.77 26.20 -15.51
N THR A 51 -2.84 25.61 -14.78
CA THR A 51 -3.04 24.30 -14.15
C THR A 51 -3.09 24.48 -12.64
N VAL A 52 -4.21 24.12 -12.03
CA VAL A 52 -4.43 24.19 -10.59
C VAL A 52 -4.20 22.82 -9.99
N VAL A 53 -3.30 22.77 -9.03
CA VAL A 53 -3.05 21.55 -8.24
C VAL A 53 -3.54 21.81 -6.82
N LEU A 54 -4.61 21.12 -6.43
CA LEU A 54 -5.08 21.17 -5.05
C LEU A 54 -4.08 20.45 -4.14
N CYS A 55 -3.62 21.09 -3.07
CA CYS A 55 -2.70 20.53 -2.10
C CYS A 55 -3.42 20.28 -0.78
N TYR A 56 -3.38 19.07 -0.28
CA TYR A 56 -4.06 18.70 0.96
C TYR A 56 -3.14 18.65 2.18
N SER A 57 -1.85 18.59 1.95
CA SER A 57 -0.83 18.81 2.96
C SER A 57 0.37 19.47 2.31
N GLN A 58 1.32 19.93 3.10
CA GLN A 58 2.52 20.61 2.58
C GLN A 58 3.34 19.76 1.60
N ASN A 59 3.08 18.45 1.51
CA ASN A 59 3.85 17.49 0.72
C ASN A 59 3.00 16.64 -0.24
N VAL A 60 1.71 16.96 -0.44
CA VAL A 60 0.81 16.08 -1.21
C VAL A 60 0.13 16.89 -2.28
N ALA A 61 0.44 16.60 -3.53
CA ALA A 61 -0.19 17.20 -4.71
C ALA A 61 -1.29 16.32 -5.29
N TYR A 62 -2.28 16.98 -5.79
CA TYR A 62 -3.44 16.39 -6.40
C TYR A 62 -3.53 16.60 -7.87
N MET A 63 -4.41 15.84 -8.41
CA MET A 63 -4.98 15.91 -9.72
C MET A 63 -4.88 17.31 -10.33
N PRO A 64 -4.03 17.54 -11.33
CA PRO A 64 -3.95 18.83 -11.98
C PRO A 64 -5.26 19.10 -12.70
N LEU A 65 -5.88 20.23 -12.39
CA LEU A 65 -7.09 20.72 -13.02
C LEU A 65 -6.71 21.84 -13.98
N SER A 66 -6.90 21.64 -15.28
CA SER A 66 -6.66 22.68 -16.28
C SER A 66 -7.83 23.64 -16.35
N GLY A 67 -7.54 24.91 -16.57
CA GLY A 67 -8.57 25.93 -16.65
C GLY A 67 -8.03 27.26 -17.15
N ARG A 68 -8.91 28.29 -17.19
CA ARG A 68 -8.56 29.65 -17.56
C ARG A 68 -8.96 30.64 -16.48
N VAL A 69 -8.10 31.59 -16.22
CA VAL A 69 -8.40 32.69 -15.30
C VAL A 69 -9.55 33.53 -15.87
N THR A 70 -10.61 33.67 -15.10
CA THR A 70 -11.79 34.46 -15.49
C THR A 70 -11.83 35.84 -14.84
N ALA A 71 -11.36 35.93 -13.59
CA ALA A 71 -11.29 37.21 -12.89
C ALA A 71 -10.11 37.22 -11.91
N VAL A 72 -9.58 38.41 -11.66
CA VAL A 72 -8.59 38.69 -10.62
C VAL A 72 -9.04 39.92 -9.87
N THR A 73 -9.24 39.81 -8.56
CA THR A 73 -9.70 40.91 -7.72
C THR A 73 -8.70 41.12 -6.60
N GLU A 74 -8.19 42.33 -6.46
CA GLU A 74 -7.34 42.72 -5.34
C GLU A 74 -8.17 42.84 -4.07
N ILE A 75 -7.65 42.32 -2.95
CA ILE A 75 -8.31 42.39 -1.65
C ILE A 75 -7.70 43.56 -0.88
N GLU A 76 -8.50 44.59 -0.66
CA GLU A 76 -8.08 45.77 0.13
C GLU A 76 -7.86 45.42 1.60
N GLY A 77 -6.74 45.88 2.16
CA GLY A 77 -6.43 45.82 3.60
C GLY A 77 -5.48 44.73 4.06
N ASP A 78 -5.02 43.85 3.18
CA ASP A 78 -4.00 42.83 3.50
C ASP A 78 -2.58 43.32 3.14
N SER A 79 -1.66 43.20 4.07
CA SER A 79 -0.22 43.41 3.82
C SER A 79 0.53 42.12 4.15
N PRO A 80 1.10 41.38 3.16
CA PRO A 80 1.24 41.70 1.74
C PRO A 80 -0.07 41.63 0.95
N THR A 81 -0.19 42.40 -0.14
CA THR A 81 -1.34 42.44 -1.02
C THR A 81 -1.73 41.04 -1.51
N ARG A 82 -2.99 40.68 -1.35
CA ARG A 82 -3.55 39.41 -1.80
C ARG A 82 -4.57 39.61 -2.90
N PHE A 83 -4.62 38.62 -3.79
CA PHE A 83 -5.54 38.60 -4.91
C PHE A 83 -6.46 37.41 -4.81
N ARG A 84 -7.75 37.63 -5.03
CA ARG A 84 -8.69 36.56 -5.32
C ARG A 84 -8.63 36.28 -6.82
N VAL A 85 -8.31 35.04 -7.17
CA VAL A 85 -8.27 34.57 -8.55
C VAL A 85 -9.37 33.56 -8.75
N ASP A 86 -10.24 33.85 -9.72
CA ASP A 86 -11.32 32.96 -10.15
C ASP A 86 -10.90 32.26 -11.44
N ILE A 87 -11.05 30.95 -11.48
CA ILE A 87 -10.71 30.10 -12.63
C ILE A 87 -11.95 29.33 -13.05
N THR A 88 -12.26 29.36 -14.35
CA THR A 88 -13.17 28.39 -14.93
C THR A 88 -12.37 27.19 -15.40
N LEU A 89 -12.76 26.01 -14.92
CA LEU A 89 -12.10 24.76 -15.28
C LEU A 89 -12.48 24.36 -16.71
N ASP A 90 -11.51 23.83 -17.43
CA ASP A 90 -11.77 23.11 -18.66
C ASP A 90 -12.66 21.89 -18.36
N ALA A 91 -13.36 21.37 -19.39
CA ALA A 91 -14.25 20.23 -19.21
C ALA A 91 -13.50 19.09 -18.50
N LEU A 92 -13.86 18.88 -17.24
CA LEU A 92 -13.33 17.76 -16.48
C LEU A 92 -13.71 16.48 -17.18
N GLY A 93 -12.73 15.60 -17.40
CA GLY A 93 -13.03 14.25 -17.87
C GLY A 93 -14.08 13.63 -16.94
N GLN A 94 -15.04 12.89 -17.52
CA GLN A 94 -16.21 12.38 -16.81
C GLN A 94 -15.87 11.67 -15.49
N THR A 95 -14.75 10.98 -15.46
CA THR A 95 -14.23 10.28 -14.28
C THR A 95 -13.80 11.23 -13.16
N ILE A 96 -13.07 12.30 -13.49
CA ILE A 96 -12.62 13.32 -12.54
C ILE A 96 -13.83 14.04 -11.95
N ARG A 97 -14.78 14.35 -12.80
CA ARG A 97 -16.03 15.00 -12.41
C ARG A 97 -16.81 14.15 -11.41
N LEU A 98 -17.03 12.85 -11.70
CA LEU A 98 -17.76 11.93 -10.82
C LEU A 98 -17.06 11.74 -9.45
N VAL A 99 -15.73 11.67 -9.43
CA VAL A 99 -14.96 11.55 -8.19
C VAL A 99 -15.11 12.82 -7.35
N LEU A 100 -15.00 13.99 -7.97
CA LEU A 100 -15.13 15.27 -7.29
C LEU A 100 -16.57 15.50 -6.79
N GLU A 101 -17.58 15.17 -7.60
CA GLU A 101 -18.99 15.23 -7.22
C GLU A 101 -19.27 14.33 -6.00
N SER A 102 -18.84 13.08 -6.05
CA SER A 102 -19.04 12.13 -4.95
C SER A 102 -18.38 12.62 -3.66
N ALA A 103 -17.16 13.10 -3.74
CA ALA A 103 -16.42 13.58 -2.58
C ALA A 103 -17.02 14.87 -1.98
N LEU A 104 -17.46 15.80 -2.81
CA LEU A 104 -18.13 17.01 -2.35
C LEU A 104 -19.48 16.68 -1.70
N GLN A 105 -20.22 15.73 -2.26
CA GLN A 105 -21.50 15.28 -1.73
C GLN A 105 -21.35 14.57 -0.37
N GLU A 106 -20.39 13.68 -0.24
CA GLU A 106 -20.09 13.00 1.03
C GLU A 106 -19.67 14.00 2.11
N LEU A 107 -18.80 14.95 1.75
CA LEU A 107 -18.34 16.00 2.64
C LEU A 107 -19.51 16.88 3.13
N GLU A 108 -20.38 17.29 2.23
CA GLU A 108 -21.55 18.11 2.57
C GLU A 108 -22.51 17.36 3.49
N THR A 109 -22.80 16.08 3.18
CA THR A 109 -23.67 15.24 4.00
C THR A 109 -23.13 15.11 5.44
N TYR A 110 -21.83 14.93 5.56
CA TYR A 110 -21.17 14.83 6.87
C TYR A 110 -21.24 16.16 7.64
N LEU A 111 -20.99 17.28 6.98
CA LEU A 111 -21.03 18.59 7.62
C LEU A 111 -22.45 19.00 8.04
N GLN A 112 -23.47 18.59 7.28
CA GLN A 112 -24.87 18.74 7.67
C GLN A 112 -25.18 17.94 8.95
N SER A 113 -24.59 16.76 9.09
CA SER A 113 -24.76 15.94 10.30
C SER A 113 -24.12 16.58 11.56
N LEU A 114 -23.19 17.53 11.39
CA LEU A 114 -22.52 18.25 12.48
C LEU A 114 -23.24 19.55 12.87
N ASP A 115 -24.34 19.91 12.18
CA ASP A 115 -25.14 21.13 12.41
C ASP A 115 -24.31 22.43 12.45
N MET A 116 -23.27 22.50 11.61
CA MET A 116 -22.40 23.67 11.53
C MET A 116 -22.96 24.72 10.56
N PRO A 117 -23.08 25.99 10.99
CA PRO A 117 -23.51 27.06 10.10
C PRO A 117 -22.49 27.33 8.97
N GLU A 118 -22.98 27.82 7.82
CA GLU A 118 -22.10 28.24 6.73
C GLU A 118 -21.20 29.40 7.16
N GLY A 119 -19.94 29.37 6.71
CA GLY A 119 -18.95 30.41 7.00
C GLY A 119 -17.51 29.92 6.95
N PRO A 120 -16.54 30.80 7.28
CA PRO A 120 -15.11 30.46 7.23
C PRO A 120 -14.75 29.23 8.09
N ALA A 121 -15.38 29.05 9.24
CA ALA A 121 -15.15 27.90 10.10
C ALA A 121 -15.58 26.59 9.42
N ARG A 122 -16.72 26.57 8.74
CA ARG A 122 -17.21 25.43 7.98
C ARG A 122 -16.33 25.15 6.74
N ALA A 123 -15.86 26.19 6.06
CA ALA A 123 -14.92 26.05 4.94
C ALA A 123 -13.58 25.44 5.39
N SER A 124 -13.06 25.87 6.54
CA SER A 124 -11.85 25.28 7.13
C SER A 124 -12.07 23.84 7.58
N ALA A 125 -13.23 23.54 8.17
CA ALA A 125 -13.60 22.17 8.54
C ALA A 125 -13.77 21.27 7.32
N ARG A 126 -14.34 21.76 6.22
CA ARG A 126 -14.39 21.03 4.92
C ARG A 126 -12.98 20.69 4.43
N GLY A 127 -12.05 21.65 4.47
CA GLY A 127 -10.65 21.41 4.11
C GLY A 127 -9.98 20.34 4.97
N ALA A 128 -10.14 20.43 6.29
CA ALA A 128 -9.61 19.44 7.22
C ALA A 128 -10.23 18.05 7.01
N LEU A 129 -11.54 17.97 6.80
CA LEU A 129 -12.24 16.69 6.56
C LEU A 129 -11.83 16.02 5.26
N VAL A 130 -11.61 16.78 4.18
CA VAL A 130 -11.08 16.21 2.93
C VAL A 130 -9.71 15.59 3.16
N THR A 131 -8.88 16.15 4.04
CA THR A 131 -7.55 15.61 4.35
C THR A 131 -7.55 14.46 5.35
N THR A 132 -8.55 14.37 6.23
CA THR A 132 -8.58 13.44 7.37
C THR A 132 -9.76 12.46 7.35
N ASN A 133 -10.80 12.72 6.56
CA ASN A 133 -11.98 11.85 6.52
C ASN A 133 -11.67 10.50 5.85
N PRO A 134 -11.75 9.38 6.59
CA PRO A 134 -11.45 8.06 6.04
C PRO A 134 -12.45 7.60 4.95
N ARG A 135 -13.61 8.23 4.84
CA ARG A 135 -14.63 7.88 3.84
C ARG A 135 -14.43 8.58 2.49
N SER A 136 -13.55 9.58 2.41
CA SER A 136 -13.34 10.31 1.17
C SER A 136 -12.61 9.47 0.11
N ILE A 137 -13.26 9.21 -1.02
CA ILE A 137 -12.64 8.55 -2.20
C ILE A 137 -11.45 9.37 -2.71
N LEU A 138 -11.47 10.70 -2.54
CA LEU A 138 -10.33 11.57 -2.86
C LEU A 138 -9.05 11.15 -2.12
N SER A 139 -9.14 10.58 -0.93
CA SER A 139 -7.96 10.12 -0.18
C SER A 139 -7.17 9.03 -0.90
N LEU A 140 -7.79 8.25 -1.78
CA LEU A 140 -7.11 7.25 -2.62
C LEU A 140 -6.22 7.88 -3.70
N PHE A 141 -6.58 9.09 -4.14
CA PHE A 141 -5.89 9.78 -5.23
C PHE A 141 -4.84 10.79 -4.74
N ILE A 142 -4.60 10.81 -3.42
CA ILE A 142 -3.56 11.64 -2.83
C ILE A 142 -2.22 10.93 -2.98
N THR A 143 -1.35 11.46 -3.83
CA THR A 143 0.03 11.02 -3.96
C THR A 143 0.97 12.06 -3.34
N ASP A 144 2.09 11.62 -2.78
CA ASP A 144 3.14 12.54 -2.34
C ASP A 144 3.64 13.34 -3.56
N ASN A 145 3.69 14.67 -3.45
CA ASN A 145 4.11 15.51 -4.56
C ASN A 145 5.62 15.40 -4.81
N PRO A 146 6.07 14.84 -5.94
CA PRO A 146 7.49 14.73 -6.23
C PRO A 146 8.18 16.10 -6.42
N TYR A 147 7.42 17.17 -6.78
CA TYR A 147 7.97 18.49 -7.03
C TYR A 147 8.38 19.26 -5.75
N HIS A 148 7.92 18.85 -4.56
CA HIS A 148 8.36 19.41 -3.29
C HIS A 148 9.52 18.65 -2.63
N ALA A 149 9.99 17.58 -3.22
CA ALA A 149 11.11 16.78 -2.72
C ALA A 149 12.50 17.40 -2.99
N HIS A 150 12.59 18.58 -3.60
CA HIS A 150 13.89 19.18 -3.97
C HIS A 150 14.74 19.66 -2.78
N ARG A 151 14.20 19.92 -1.59
CA ARG A 151 15.01 20.28 -0.41
C ARG A 151 15.56 19.08 0.37
N PRO A 152 14.79 17.99 0.62
CA PRO A 152 15.36 16.83 1.34
C PRO A 152 16.28 15.97 0.49
N MET A 153 16.17 15.97 -0.85
CA MET A 153 16.98 15.10 -1.72
C MET A 153 18.44 15.56 -1.83
N VAL A 154 18.72 16.85 -1.74
CA VAL A 154 20.11 17.36 -1.73
C VAL A 154 20.79 16.96 -0.42
N GLU A 155 20.08 17.01 0.71
CA GLU A 155 20.59 16.54 2.00
C GLU A 155 20.71 15.01 2.04
N ARG A 156 19.75 14.26 1.49
CA ARG A 156 19.82 12.80 1.37
C ARG A 156 20.90 12.32 0.42
N LYS A 157 21.15 13.00 -0.71
CA LYS A 157 22.30 12.71 -1.58
C LYS A 157 23.64 12.96 -0.87
N ALA A 158 23.72 14.00 -0.06
CA ALA A 158 24.92 14.28 0.72
C ALA A 158 25.12 13.24 1.84
N GLU A 159 24.06 12.78 2.46
CA GLU A 159 24.11 11.76 3.51
C GLU A 159 24.34 10.35 2.93
N SER A 160 23.69 9.99 1.84
CA SER A 160 23.95 8.74 1.09
C SER A 160 25.35 8.71 0.48
N ALA A 161 25.87 9.83 0.00
CA ALA A 161 27.23 9.95 -0.48
C ALA A 161 28.26 9.82 0.67
N ARG A 162 27.95 10.38 1.86
CA ARG A 162 28.79 10.19 3.05
C ARG A 162 28.78 8.77 3.56
N LEU A 163 27.63 8.09 3.53
CA LEU A 163 27.50 6.67 3.88
C LEU A 163 28.16 5.74 2.84
N ALA A 164 28.07 6.07 1.55
CA ALA A 164 28.71 5.30 0.48
C ALA A 164 30.25 5.40 0.52
N HIS A 165 30.81 6.50 1.07
CA HIS A 165 32.26 6.63 1.28
C HIS A 165 32.76 6.02 2.60
N ALA A 166 31.86 5.65 3.51
CA ALA A 166 32.22 5.11 4.84
C ALA A 166 32.23 3.58 4.91
N LEU A 167 31.76 2.88 3.90
CA LEU A 167 31.77 1.41 3.85
C LEU A 167 32.53 0.96 2.59
N PRO A 168 33.58 0.13 2.70
CA PRO A 168 34.20 -0.49 1.55
C PRO A 168 33.15 -1.39 0.86
N LEU A 169 32.95 -1.19 -0.43
CA LEU A 169 32.14 -2.06 -1.27
C LEU A 169 32.61 -3.49 -1.11
N PRO A 170 31.76 -4.45 -0.73
CA PRO A 170 32.13 -5.85 -0.77
C PRO A 170 32.40 -6.18 -2.27
N SER A 171 33.63 -6.62 -2.55
CA SER A 171 34.00 -7.19 -3.84
C SER A 171 33.00 -8.28 -4.18
N VAL A 172 32.56 -8.28 -5.45
CA VAL A 172 31.76 -9.36 -6.03
C VAL A 172 32.45 -10.68 -5.75
N GLN A 173 32.02 -11.38 -4.73
CA GLN A 173 32.45 -12.75 -4.48
C GLN A 173 31.63 -13.66 -5.37
N GLU A 174 32.31 -14.31 -6.28
CA GLU A 174 31.79 -15.43 -7.07
C GLU A 174 31.09 -16.42 -6.13
N VAL A 175 29.91 -16.89 -6.55
CA VAL A 175 29.14 -17.94 -5.88
C VAL A 175 30.06 -19.17 -5.75
N PRO A 176 30.41 -19.60 -4.54
CA PRO A 176 31.27 -20.77 -4.39
C PRO A 176 30.51 -22.02 -4.83
N LYS A 177 31.08 -22.70 -5.84
CA LYS A 177 30.75 -24.07 -6.21
C LYS A 177 30.87 -24.95 -4.98
N LYS A 178 29.88 -25.84 -4.78
CA LYS A 178 29.88 -26.90 -3.77
C LYS A 178 31.28 -27.50 -3.59
N THR A 179 31.87 -27.29 -2.44
CA THR A 179 33.04 -28.03 -1.99
C THR A 179 32.77 -28.63 -0.62
N ASP A 180 33.16 -29.88 -0.51
CA ASP A 180 33.19 -30.80 0.58
C ASP A 180 33.01 -30.27 2.02
N GLN A 181 32.08 -30.94 2.71
CA GLN A 181 31.72 -30.69 4.09
C GLN A 181 32.90 -31.02 5.01
N ALA A 182 33.50 -29.99 5.57
CA ALA A 182 34.38 -30.16 6.75
C ALA A 182 33.54 -30.49 7.99
N PRO A 183 34.03 -31.29 8.94
CA PRO A 183 33.26 -31.70 10.10
C PRO A 183 32.89 -30.53 10.99
N LEU A 184 31.62 -30.51 11.43
CA LEU A 184 30.97 -29.50 12.25
C LEU A 184 31.69 -29.26 13.58
N ARG A 185 32.52 -28.23 13.68
CA ARG A 185 32.87 -27.64 14.97
C ARG A 185 31.78 -26.67 15.41
N LEU A 186 30.89 -27.12 16.29
CA LEU A 186 29.88 -26.28 16.93
C LEU A 186 30.57 -25.20 17.78
N SER A 187 30.46 -23.94 17.41
CA SER A 187 30.95 -22.87 18.28
C SER A 187 30.06 -22.79 19.53
N ARG A 188 30.64 -22.43 20.68
CA ARG A 188 29.90 -22.25 21.94
C ARG A 188 28.69 -21.34 21.79
N ARG A 189 28.79 -20.32 20.93
CA ARG A 189 27.70 -19.37 20.59
C ARG A 189 26.55 -20.04 19.84
N THR A 190 26.85 -20.98 18.93
CA THR A 190 25.83 -21.72 18.16
C THR A 190 25.08 -22.71 19.04
N VAL A 191 25.79 -23.38 19.98
CA VAL A 191 25.18 -24.28 20.97
C VAL A 191 24.29 -23.49 21.92
N TRP A 192 24.75 -22.34 22.42
CA TRP A 192 23.97 -21.47 23.30
C TRP A 192 22.68 -20.94 22.62
N LEU A 193 22.77 -20.49 21.38
CA LEU A 193 21.59 -20.10 20.60
C LEU A 193 20.61 -21.26 20.41
N GLY A 194 21.10 -22.45 20.14
CA GLY A 194 20.27 -23.67 20.07
C GLY A 194 19.54 -23.98 21.37
N VAL A 195 20.22 -23.82 22.51
CA VAL A 195 19.62 -24.00 23.84
C VAL A 195 18.55 -22.92 24.11
N CYS A 196 18.83 -21.66 23.80
CA CYS A 196 17.82 -20.58 23.94
C CYS A 196 16.56 -20.86 23.09
N HIS A 197 16.73 -21.33 21.86
CA HIS A 197 15.58 -21.67 21.01
C HIS A 197 14.81 -22.90 21.51
N LEU A 198 15.48 -23.90 22.09
CA LEU A 198 14.80 -25.01 22.76
C LEU A 198 13.96 -24.52 23.94
N PHE A 199 14.50 -23.58 24.74
CA PHE A 199 13.74 -22.93 25.80
C PHE A 199 12.53 -22.15 25.28
N GLU A 200 12.67 -21.40 24.20
CA GLU A 200 11.53 -20.69 23.56
C GLU A 200 10.45 -21.67 23.11
N VAL A 201 10.83 -22.74 22.41
CA VAL A 201 9.91 -23.78 21.95
C VAL A 201 9.20 -24.45 23.12
N PHE A 202 9.94 -24.76 24.19
CA PHE A 202 9.38 -25.39 25.38
C PHE A 202 8.45 -24.44 26.15
N ARG A 203 8.84 -23.17 26.29
CA ARG A 203 7.99 -22.11 26.84
C ARG A 203 6.68 -22.01 26.04
N ASP A 204 6.75 -21.93 24.72
CA ASP A 204 5.59 -21.77 23.85
C ASP A 204 4.67 -23.01 23.90
N LEU A 205 5.23 -24.19 24.11
CA LEU A 205 4.47 -25.41 24.36
C LEU A 205 3.72 -25.34 25.71
N ILE A 206 4.41 -24.93 26.79
CA ILE A 206 3.79 -24.73 28.10
C ILE A 206 2.69 -23.69 28.05
N VAL A 207 2.97 -22.54 27.45
CA VAL A 207 1.99 -21.45 27.25
C VAL A 207 0.72 -21.96 26.59
N ARG A 208 0.84 -22.90 25.67
CA ARG A 208 -0.31 -23.47 24.99
C ARG A 208 -1.24 -24.27 25.90
N ILE A 209 -0.68 -24.98 26.86
CA ILE A 209 -1.42 -25.86 27.79
C ILE A 209 -2.01 -25.05 28.94
N LEU A 210 -1.30 -24.02 29.42
CA LEU A 210 -1.71 -23.21 30.55
C LEU A 210 -2.99 -22.38 30.24
N PRO A 211 -3.86 -22.14 31.22
CA PRO A 211 -4.90 -21.11 31.13
C PRO A 211 -4.31 -19.72 30.88
N ALA A 212 -5.04 -18.83 30.19
CA ALA A 212 -4.55 -17.52 29.78
C ALA A 212 -3.91 -16.67 30.90
N PRO A 213 -4.45 -16.59 32.14
CA PRO A 213 -3.83 -15.82 33.22
C PRO A 213 -2.42 -16.31 33.58
N PHE A 214 -2.20 -17.62 33.56
CA PHE A 214 -0.88 -18.22 33.84
C PHE A 214 0.07 -18.15 32.63
N ALA A 215 -0.50 -18.15 31.42
CA ALA A 215 0.29 -17.99 30.21
C ALA A 215 0.97 -16.60 30.16
N HIS A 216 0.30 -15.55 30.65
CA HIS A 216 0.84 -14.19 30.71
C HIS A 216 2.05 -14.03 31.65
N LEU A 217 2.31 -14.96 32.52
CA LEU A 217 3.54 -15.00 33.32
C LEU A 217 4.78 -15.42 32.49
N LEU A 218 4.55 -16.17 31.42
CA LEU A 218 5.61 -16.73 30.58
C LEU A 218 5.80 -16.00 29.25
N ILE A 219 4.77 -15.28 28.78
CA ILE A 219 4.79 -14.53 27.52
C ILE A 219 4.34 -13.10 27.75
N THR A 220 4.93 -12.18 27.01
CA THR A 220 4.54 -10.77 27.05
C THR A 220 3.17 -10.57 26.40
N PRO A 221 2.20 -9.96 27.09
CA PRO A 221 0.91 -9.61 26.50
C PRO A 221 1.06 -8.68 25.30
N ILE A 222 0.17 -8.85 24.31
CA ILE A 222 0.15 -8.07 23.08
C ILE A 222 -1.26 -7.53 22.81
N THR A 223 -1.33 -6.40 22.12
CA THR A 223 -2.60 -5.81 21.68
C THR A 223 -3.03 -6.35 20.31
N PHE A 224 -2.06 -6.62 19.44
CA PHE A 224 -2.32 -7.15 18.10
C PHE A 224 -1.30 -8.22 17.71
N ALA A 225 -1.67 -9.05 16.76
CA ALA A 225 -0.79 -10.06 16.18
C ALA A 225 -0.78 -9.94 14.66
N PHE A 226 0.34 -10.23 14.03
CA PHE A 226 0.43 -10.49 12.61
C PHE A 226 0.84 -11.94 12.39
N ILE A 227 0.02 -12.68 11.66
CA ILE A 227 0.20 -14.11 11.44
C ILE A 227 0.82 -14.32 10.07
N GLY A 228 2.08 -14.72 10.07
CA GLY A 228 2.83 -15.07 8.88
C GLY A 228 3.19 -16.55 8.81
N HIS A 229 3.95 -16.89 7.79
CA HIS A 229 4.57 -18.20 7.61
C HIS A 229 5.90 -18.05 6.84
N PRO A 230 6.85 -18.98 6.98
CA PRO A 230 8.04 -18.95 6.13
C PRO A 230 7.65 -19.22 4.68
N ARG A 231 8.11 -18.38 3.74
CA ARG A 231 7.88 -18.57 2.30
C ARG A 231 8.67 -19.77 1.79
N THR A 232 9.92 -19.85 2.24
CA THR A 232 10.91 -20.87 1.88
C THR A 232 11.66 -21.38 3.11
N LEU A 233 12.53 -22.36 2.93
CA LEU A 233 13.40 -22.85 4.03
C LEU A 233 14.46 -21.82 4.44
N SER A 234 14.83 -20.88 3.57
CA SER A 234 15.75 -19.80 3.92
C SER A 234 15.14 -18.84 4.96
N ASP A 235 13.83 -18.60 4.90
CA ASP A 235 13.14 -17.80 5.92
C ASP A 235 13.15 -18.50 7.30
N VAL A 236 13.14 -19.83 7.33
CA VAL A 236 13.31 -20.60 8.58
C VAL A 236 14.69 -20.34 9.20
N ALA A 237 15.73 -20.26 8.36
CA ALA A 237 17.09 -20.00 8.81
C ALA A 237 17.28 -18.59 9.39
N ARG A 238 16.45 -17.60 9.03
CA ARG A 238 16.46 -16.25 9.63
C ARG A 238 16.12 -16.29 11.13
N LYS A 239 15.11 -17.06 11.50
CA LYS A 239 14.76 -17.25 12.91
C LYS A 239 15.65 -18.29 13.59
N PHE A 240 16.04 -19.35 12.87
CA PHE A 240 16.81 -20.48 13.37
C PHE A 240 18.09 -20.68 12.54
N PRO A 241 19.17 -19.92 12.79
CA PRO A 241 20.40 -19.99 11.99
C PRO A 241 21.02 -21.37 11.83
N PHE A 242 20.78 -22.28 12.78
CA PHE A 242 21.24 -23.66 12.67
C PHE A 242 20.57 -24.44 11.51
N ALA A 243 19.37 -24.03 11.09
CA ALA A 243 18.65 -24.70 10.01
C ALA A 243 19.38 -24.61 8.67
N SER A 244 20.19 -23.56 8.44
CA SER A 244 21.01 -23.44 7.23
C SER A 244 22.12 -24.51 7.12
N ARG A 245 22.44 -25.18 8.22
CA ARG A 245 23.47 -26.22 8.29
C ARG A 245 22.90 -27.64 8.22
N LEU A 246 21.59 -27.78 8.24
CA LEU A 246 20.91 -29.06 8.15
C LEU A 246 20.45 -29.37 6.72
N PRO A 247 20.38 -30.65 6.33
CA PRO A 247 19.75 -31.03 5.07
C PRO A 247 18.31 -30.51 5.00
N SER A 248 17.89 -30.01 3.82
CA SER A 248 16.55 -29.44 3.60
C SER A 248 15.43 -30.38 4.05
N SER A 249 15.57 -31.68 3.79
CA SER A 249 14.59 -32.71 4.21
C SER A 249 14.43 -32.82 5.73
N VAL A 250 15.51 -32.59 6.48
CA VAL A 250 15.47 -32.59 7.95
C VAL A 250 14.74 -31.35 8.45
N VAL A 251 15.07 -30.17 7.89
CA VAL A 251 14.41 -28.90 8.24
C VAL A 251 12.92 -28.97 7.89
N GLU A 252 12.56 -29.45 6.70
CA GLU A 252 11.15 -29.63 6.29
C GLU A 252 10.38 -30.54 7.25
N ARG A 253 10.98 -31.67 7.64
CA ARG A 253 10.37 -32.56 8.60
C ARG A 253 10.22 -31.92 9.97
N TRP A 254 11.24 -31.21 10.42
CA TRP A 254 11.25 -30.53 11.71
C TRP A 254 10.14 -29.46 11.78
N ILE A 255 10.07 -28.52 10.83
CA ILE A 255 9.04 -27.46 10.83
C ILE A 255 7.62 -28.00 10.71
N ARG A 256 7.41 -29.13 10.01
CA ARG A 256 6.11 -29.78 9.90
C ARG A 256 5.51 -30.18 11.27
N TYR A 257 6.36 -30.55 12.21
CA TYR A 257 5.95 -30.97 13.56
C TYR A 257 6.01 -29.82 14.57
N GLN A 258 6.53 -28.67 14.17
CA GLN A 258 6.56 -27.49 15.03
C GLN A 258 5.17 -26.95 15.31
N TRP A 259 5.07 -26.29 16.45
CA TRP A 259 3.90 -25.54 16.86
C TRP A 259 4.04 -24.07 16.45
N PRO A 260 2.91 -23.30 16.37
CA PRO A 260 2.99 -21.86 16.25
C PRO A 260 3.91 -21.24 17.29
N LEU A 261 4.68 -20.25 16.86
CA LEU A 261 5.68 -19.60 17.69
C LEU A 261 5.69 -18.09 17.49
N VAL A 262 6.24 -17.37 18.49
CA VAL A 262 6.50 -15.93 18.39
C VAL A 262 7.82 -15.73 17.64
N ALA A 263 7.77 -15.07 16.47
CA ALA A 263 8.98 -14.72 15.73
C ALA A 263 9.64 -13.48 16.32
N SER A 264 8.87 -12.43 16.56
CA SER A 264 9.32 -11.16 17.15
C SER A 264 8.17 -10.41 17.80
N TYR A 265 8.52 -9.39 18.57
CA TYR A 265 7.58 -8.39 19.04
C TYR A 265 7.68 -7.12 18.20
N ILE A 266 6.56 -6.39 18.04
CA ILE A 266 6.50 -5.11 17.36
C ILE A 266 6.34 -4.04 18.44
N THR A 267 7.20 -3.03 18.41
CA THR A 267 7.23 -1.94 19.39
C THR A 267 7.14 -0.58 18.70
N GLY A 268 6.93 0.48 19.49
CA GLY A 268 6.88 1.86 18.99
C GLY A 268 5.53 2.29 18.40
N LEU A 269 4.56 1.38 18.28
CA LEU A 269 3.21 1.74 17.88
C LEU A 269 2.44 2.34 19.06
N THR A 270 1.64 3.37 18.79
CA THR A 270 0.75 4.00 19.79
C THR A 270 -0.70 3.97 19.32
N LEU A 271 -1.62 3.89 20.26
CA LEU A 271 -3.03 4.12 20.00
C LEU A 271 -3.28 5.62 19.73
N ALA A 272 -4.41 5.95 19.12
CA ALA A 272 -4.81 7.33 18.85
C ALA A 272 -4.85 8.24 20.10
N ASN A 273 -5.05 7.65 21.29
CA ASN A 273 -4.99 8.35 22.58
C ASN A 273 -3.56 8.50 23.14
N GLY A 274 -2.52 8.14 22.37
CA GLY A 274 -1.11 8.21 22.79
C GLY A 274 -0.62 7.03 23.63
N THR A 275 -1.46 6.05 23.97
CA THR A 275 -1.06 4.89 24.77
C THR A 275 -0.12 3.99 23.96
N PRO A 276 1.09 3.68 24.43
CA PRO A 276 1.96 2.73 23.75
C PRO A 276 1.33 1.34 23.67
N THR A 277 1.48 0.70 22.53
CA THR A 277 0.96 -0.65 22.32
C THR A 277 2.06 -1.58 21.80
N ARG A 278 1.84 -2.86 21.94
CA ARG A 278 2.79 -3.89 21.52
C ARG A 278 2.09 -4.93 20.67
N GLY A 279 2.71 -5.26 19.55
CA GLY A 279 2.29 -6.37 18.70
C GLY A 279 3.27 -7.54 18.72
N ALA A 280 2.93 -8.60 18.01
CA ALA A 280 3.84 -9.70 17.74
C ALA A 280 3.65 -10.24 16.33
N ILE A 281 4.74 -10.69 15.71
CA ILE A 281 4.71 -11.56 14.53
C ILE A 281 4.65 -12.99 15.03
N LEU A 282 3.57 -13.68 14.70
CA LEU A 282 3.35 -15.09 15.01
C LEU A 282 3.50 -15.92 13.74
N ILE A 283 4.25 -17.01 13.83
CA ILE A 283 4.53 -17.87 12.67
C ILE A 283 3.71 -19.15 12.74
N SER A 284 2.95 -19.39 11.67
CA SER A 284 2.40 -20.70 11.33
C SER A 284 3.52 -21.54 10.68
N PRO A 285 4.04 -22.59 11.31
CA PRO A 285 5.33 -23.17 10.97
C PRO A 285 5.28 -24.17 9.82
N LEU A 286 4.83 -23.72 8.64
CA LEU A 286 4.85 -24.46 7.37
C LEU A 286 5.28 -23.51 6.26
N THR A 287 6.13 -23.98 5.36
CA THR A 287 6.45 -23.20 4.13
C THR A 287 5.24 -23.16 3.19
N THR A 288 5.24 -22.21 2.24
CA THR A 288 4.20 -22.11 1.21
C THR A 288 3.97 -23.45 0.52
N GLU A 289 5.04 -24.14 0.12
CA GLU A 289 4.97 -25.43 -0.55
C GLU A 289 4.32 -26.52 0.33
N GLN A 290 4.70 -26.58 1.62
CA GLN A 290 4.08 -27.52 2.57
C GLN A 290 2.61 -27.21 2.81
N MET A 291 2.23 -25.94 2.82
CA MET A 291 0.84 -25.49 2.94
C MET A 291 0.01 -25.93 1.72
N ILE A 292 0.58 -25.80 0.52
CA ILE A 292 -0.08 -26.26 -0.73
C ILE A 292 -0.22 -27.78 -0.74
N ARG A 293 0.84 -28.52 -0.36
CA ARG A 293 0.83 -29.99 -0.31
C ARG A 293 -0.16 -30.56 0.71
N ASN A 294 -0.37 -29.86 1.85
CA ASN A 294 -1.28 -30.32 2.90
C ASN A 294 -2.16 -29.18 3.46
N PRO A 295 -3.19 -28.76 2.71
CA PRO A 295 -4.04 -27.63 3.11
C PRO A 295 -4.81 -27.87 4.44
N ARG A 296 -5.14 -29.14 4.75
CA ARG A 296 -5.83 -29.47 6.02
C ARG A 296 -4.95 -29.20 7.24
N LEU A 297 -3.69 -29.67 7.20
CA LEU A 297 -2.72 -29.40 8.26
C LEU A 297 -2.44 -27.90 8.35
N ALA A 298 -2.26 -27.23 7.22
CA ALA A 298 -1.99 -25.80 7.13
C ALA A 298 -3.10 -24.98 7.80
N ARG A 299 -4.37 -25.19 7.45
CA ARG A 299 -5.52 -24.54 8.10
C ARG A 299 -5.54 -24.78 9.61
N LYS A 300 -5.26 -26.01 10.04
CA LYS A 300 -5.16 -26.32 11.47
C LYS A 300 -4.04 -25.51 12.16
N ARG A 301 -2.88 -25.35 11.50
CA ARG A 301 -1.77 -24.54 12.03
C ARG A 301 -2.11 -23.05 12.09
N VAL A 302 -2.72 -22.50 11.05
CA VAL A 302 -3.20 -21.10 11.04
C VAL A 302 -4.19 -20.88 12.19
N TRP A 303 -5.20 -21.72 12.32
CA TRP A 303 -6.16 -21.65 13.42
C TRP A 303 -5.45 -21.70 14.81
N GLN A 304 -4.47 -22.58 14.98
CA GLN A 304 -3.69 -22.68 16.23
C GLN A 304 -2.89 -21.40 16.50
N THR A 305 -2.39 -20.74 15.44
CA THR A 305 -1.64 -19.48 15.56
C THR A 305 -2.57 -18.33 15.99
N VAL A 306 -3.79 -18.27 15.41
CA VAL A 306 -4.81 -17.30 15.85
C VAL A 306 -5.18 -17.52 17.32
N ARG A 307 -5.35 -18.77 17.74
CA ARG A 307 -5.62 -19.10 19.16
C ARG A 307 -4.47 -18.73 20.10
N LEU A 308 -3.22 -18.78 19.62
CA LEU A 308 -2.07 -18.29 20.37
C LEU A 308 -2.15 -16.77 20.52
N ALA A 309 -2.49 -16.03 19.44
CA ALA A 309 -2.70 -14.58 19.50
C ALA A 309 -3.76 -14.18 20.54
N GLU A 310 -4.93 -14.86 20.54
CA GLU A 310 -5.99 -14.65 21.56
C GLU A 310 -5.45 -14.89 22.98
N LYS A 311 -4.67 -15.95 23.16
CA LYS A 311 -4.10 -16.30 24.45
C LYS A 311 -3.07 -15.30 24.95
N MET A 312 -2.37 -14.63 24.02
CA MET A 312 -1.45 -13.54 24.32
C MET A 312 -2.18 -12.20 24.60
N GLY A 313 -3.50 -12.15 24.44
CA GLY A 313 -4.32 -10.96 24.72
C GLY A 313 -4.57 -10.07 23.50
N ALA A 314 -4.21 -10.53 22.30
CA ALA A 314 -4.49 -9.75 21.08
C ALA A 314 -5.99 -9.52 20.89
N THR A 315 -6.36 -8.29 20.56
CA THR A 315 -7.72 -7.89 20.20
C THR A 315 -7.94 -7.91 18.69
N LEU A 316 -6.84 -7.85 17.90
CA LEU A 316 -6.84 -7.89 16.45
C LEU A 316 -5.71 -8.79 15.94
N ALA A 317 -5.98 -9.56 14.88
CA ALA A 317 -4.95 -10.32 14.17
C ALA A 317 -5.03 -10.12 12.66
N GLY A 318 -3.89 -9.79 12.05
CA GLY A 318 -3.70 -9.76 10.61
C GLY A 318 -3.26 -11.11 10.07
N LEU A 319 -3.87 -11.55 8.97
CA LEU A 319 -3.51 -12.77 8.26
C LEU A 319 -2.64 -12.41 7.05
N GLY A 320 -1.35 -12.75 7.09
CA GLY A 320 -0.40 -12.43 6.03
C GLY A 320 -0.26 -13.54 5.00
N ALA A 321 -0.07 -13.14 3.73
CA ALA A 321 0.26 -14.02 2.63
C ALA A 321 -0.65 -15.26 2.53
N PHE A 322 -0.07 -16.44 2.46
CA PHE A 322 -0.82 -17.70 2.24
C PHE A 322 -1.73 -18.09 3.39
N THR A 323 -1.55 -17.53 4.61
CA THR A 323 -2.45 -17.79 5.74
C THR A 323 -3.86 -17.24 5.50
N SER A 324 -3.97 -16.08 4.82
CA SER A 324 -5.24 -15.51 4.36
C SER A 324 -5.90 -16.43 3.33
N ILE A 325 -5.17 -16.81 2.28
CA ILE A 325 -5.68 -17.66 1.19
C ILE A 325 -6.25 -18.99 1.70
N LEU A 326 -5.51 -19.68 2.58
CA LEU A 326 -5.91 -20.96 3.16
C LEU A 326 -7.19 -20.91 3.97
N THR A 327 -7.52 -19.75 4.53
CA THR A 327 -8.71 -19.53 5.34
C THR A 327 -9.82 -18.84 4.56
N ARG A 328 -9.76 -18.87 3.22
CA ARG A 328 -10.69 -18.17 2.32
C ARG A 328 -10.78 -16.68 2.67
N ASP A 329 -9.62 -16.05 2.69
CA ASP A 329 -9.47 -14.64 3.09
C ASP A 329 -10.10 -14.35 4.47
N GLY A 330 -9.82 -15.24 5.44
CA GLY A 330 -10.25 -15.10 6.82
C GLY A 330 -11.68 -15.58 7.11
N LEU A 331 -12.53 -15.78 6.10
CA LEU A 331 -13.95 -16.15 6.28
C LEU A 331 -14.14 -17.50 7.02
N GLU A 332 -13.21 -18.45 6.88
CA GLU A 332 -13.31 -19.74 7.61
C GLU A 332 -13.05 -19.60 9.12
N LEU A 333 -12.47 -18.48 9.55
CA LEU A 333 -12.18 -18.19 10.95
C LEU A 333 -13.26 -17.32 11.60
N GLU A 334 -14.08 -16.64 10.81
CA GLU A 334 -15.20 -15.84 11.27
C GLU A 334 -16.15 -16.65 12.16
N GLY A 335 -16.54 -16.08 13.29
CA GLY A 335 -17.37 -16.78 14.29
C GLY A 335 -16.67 -17.87 15.10
N ARG A 336 -15.40 -18.23 14.78
CA ARG A 336 -14.61 -19.24 15.50
C ARG A 336 -13.56 -18.66 16.45
N VAL A 337 -13.32 -17.37 16.34
CA VAL A 337 -12.35 -16.61 17.15
C VAL A 337 -13.01 -15.41 17.78
N ARG A 338 -12.44 -14.91 18.88
CA ARG A 338 -12.99 -13.77 19.63
C ARG A 338 -12.37 -12.45 19.25
N LEU A 339 -11.12 -12.49 18.74
CA LEU A 339 -10.42 -11.30 18.28
C LEU A 339 -10.94 -10.85 16.91
N GLY A 340 -10.73 -9.58 16.58
CA GLY A 340 -10.91 -9.08 15.23
C GLY A 340 -9.90 -9.69 14.26
N LEU A 341 -10.30 -9.87 13.01
CA LEU A 341 -9.43 -10.39 11.95
C LEU A 341 -9.35 -9.38 10.81
N THR A 342 -8.19 -9.29 10.20
CA THR A 342 -8.00 -8.60 8.92
C THR A 342 -7.05 -9.40 8.02
N THR A 343 -7.12 -9.19 6.70
CA THR A 343 -6.28 -9.90 5.73
C THR A 343 -5.25 -9.00 5.06
N GLY A 344 -5.38 -7.68 5.24
CA GLY A 344 -4.55 -6.72 4.52
C GLY A 344 -4.95 -6.51 3.07
N ASN A 345 -6.03 -7.13 2.60
CA ASN A 345 -6.46 -7.04 1.20
C ASN A 345 -6.84 -5.61 0.81
N ALA A 346 -7.48 -4.85 1.72
CA ALA A 346 -7.87 -3.46 1.47
C ALA A 346 -6.64 -2.55 1.31
N GLN A 347 -5.67 -2.64 2.21
CA GLN A 347 -4.44 -1.86 2.13
C GLN A 347 -3.58 -2.28 0.93
N SER A 348 -3.52 -3.58 0.61
CA SER A 348 -2.79 -4.06 -0.57
C SER A 348 -3.39 -3.51 -1.87
N ALA A 349 -4.72 -3.46 -1.98
CA ALA A 349 -5.39 -2.84 -3.12
C ALA A 349 -5.10 -1.33 -3.19
N ALA A 350 -5.20 -0.64 -2.05
CA ALA A 350 -4.92 0.78 -1.96
C ALA A 350 -3.49 1.13 -2.40
N VAL A 351 -2.49 0.39 -1.91
CA VAL A 351 -1.07 0.61 -2.26
C VAL A 351 -0.82 0.33 -3.74
N ALA A 352 -1.40 -0.75 -4.30
CA ALA A 352 -1.25 -1.05 -5.72
C ALA A 352 -1.82 0.06 -6.61
N VAL A 353 -3.02 0.55 -6.31
CA VAL A 353 -3.63 1.67 -7.03
C VAL A 353 -2.81 2.96 -6.86
N GLN A 354 -2.36 3.29 -5.65
CA GLN A 354 -1.53 4.47 -5.41
C GLN A 354 -0.21 4.41 -6.19
N ASN A 355 0.42 3.24 -6.27
CA ASN A 355 1.63 3.05 -7.08
C ASN A 355 1.36 3.30 -8.57
N VAL A 356 0.22 2.83 -9.10
CA VAL A 356 -0.18 3.13 -10.49
C VAL A 356 -0.31 4.63 -10.70
N LEU A 357 -1.08 5.32 -9.84
CA LEU A 357 -1.32 6.75 -9.96
C LEU A 357 -0.03 7.56 -9.86
N HIS A 358 0.82 7.22 -8.89
CA HIS A 358 2.09 7.89 -8.67
C HIS A 358 3.06 7.65 -9.83
N ALA A 359 3.21 6.41 -10.28
CA ALA A 359 4.07 6.08 -11.41
C ALA A 359 3.59 6.73 -12.71
N ALA A 360 2.28 6.75 -12.96
CA ALA A 360 1.69 7.43 -14.12
C ALA A 360 2.00 8.95 -14.09
N ALA A 361 1.83 9.61 -12.94
CA ALA A 361 2.16 11.02 -12.77
C ALA A 361 3.65 11.31 -13.02
N LEU A 362 4.54 10.50 -12.43
CA LEU A 362 6.00 10.69 -12.57
C LEU A 362 6.53 10.40 -13.99
N THR A 363 5.82 9.58 -14.76
CA THR A 363 6.21 9.22 -16.14
C THR A 363 5.35 9.89 -17.20
N ASN A 364 4.53 10.89 -16.83
CA ASN A 364 3.62 11.61 -17.72
C ASN A 364 2.68 10.68 -18.51
N LEU A 365 2.20 9.59 -17.91
CA LEU A 365 1.22 8.69 -18.51
C LEU A 365 -0.20 9.19 -18.25
N SER A 366 -0.96 9.46 -19.30
CA SER A 366 -2.39 9.84 -19.21
C SER A 366 -3.24 8.59 -18.98
N LEU A 367 -3.65 8.33 -17.76
CA LEU A 367 -4.47 7.16 -17.41
C LEU A 367 -5.80 7.08 -18.17
N PRO A 368 -6.56 8.18 -18.43
CA PRO A 368 -7.78 8.12 -19.23
C PRO A 368 -7.58 7.60 -20.66
N HIS A 369 -6.36 7.59 -21.16
CA HIS A 369 -6.01 7.06 -22.49
C HIS A 369 -5.20 5.76 -22.41
N ALA A 370 -4.84 5.33 -21.21
CA ALA A 370 -3.99 4.19 -21.00
C ALA A 370 -4.78 2.88 -21.00
N THR A 371 -4.11 1.81 -21.42
CA THR A 371 -4.54 0.43 -21.24
C THR A 371 -3.88 -0.13 -19.98
N VAL A 372 -4.69 -0.56 -19.01
CA VAL A 372 -4.22 -1.18 -17.76
C VAL A 372 -4.61 -2.64 -17.72
N ALA A 373 -3.66 -3.54 -17.52
CA ALA A 373 -3.90 -4.97 -17.37
C ALA A 373 -3.76 -5.38 -15.89
N ILE A 374 -4.73 -6.11 -15.35
CA ILE A 374 -4.69 -6.65 -13.99
C ILE A 374 -4.66 -8.18 -14.06
N VAL A 375 -3.49 -8.76 -13.78
CA VAL A 375 -3.30 -10.22 -13.73
C VAL A 375 -3.68 -10.72 -12.33
N GLY A 376 -4.70 -11.59 -12.27
CA GLY A 376 -5.38 -11.94 -11.03
C GLY A 376 -6.49 -10.96 -10.65
N GLY A 377 -7.06 -10.29 -11.66
CA GLY A 377 -8.00 -9.17 -11.47
C GLY A 377 -9.36 -9.56 -10.88
N ALA A 378 -9.76 -10.82 -10.91
CA ALA A 378 -10.97 -11.33 -10.24
C ALA A 378 -10.71 -11.89 -8.83
N GLY A 379 -9.45 -11.88 -8.38
CA GLY A 379 -9.04 -12.29 -7.02
C GLY A 379 -9.49 -11.30 -5.93
N SER A 380 -9.16 -11.60 -4.67
CA SER A 380 -9.59 -10.80 -3.51
C SER A 380 -9.11 -9.34 -3.56
N VAL A 381 -7.84 -9.11 -3.87
CA VAL A 381 -7.23 -7.78 -4.02
C VAL A 381 -7.53 -7.21 -5.41
N GLY A 382 -7.39 -8.05 -6.45
CA GLY A 382 -7.54 -7.65 -7.85
C GLY A 382 -8.91 -7.07 -8.17
N SER A 383 -9.98 -7.63 -7.58
CA SER A 383 -11.34 -7.13 -7.79
C SER A 383 -11.53 -5.70 -7.27
N ALA A 384 -10.92 -5.35 -6.14
CA ALA A 384 -10.95 -3.99 -5.64
C ALA A 384 -10.17 -3.03 -6.57
N CYS A 385 -8.97 -3.43 -7.01
CA CYS A 385 -8.20 -2.65 -7.98
C CYS A 385 -8.97 -2.46 -9.30
N SER A 386 -9.61 -3.54 -9.81
CA SER A 386 -10.43 -3.48 -11.03
C SER A 386 -11.58 -2.49 -10.88
N LYS A 387 -12.29 -2.50 -9.76
CA LYS A 387 -13.40 -1.59 -9.48
C LYS A 387 -12.94 -0.13 -9.37
N ILE A 388 -11.79 0.12 -8.79
CA ILE A 388 -11.24 1.48 -8.67
C ILE A 388 -10.76 1.97 -10.04
N LEU A 389 -9.94 1.17 -10.74
CA LEU A 389 -9.29 1.57 -11.98
C LEU A 389 -10.26 1.63 -13.17
N ALA A 390 -11.35 0.86 -13.17
CA ALA A 390 -12.41 0.94 -14.18
C ALA A 390 -13.02 2.33 -14.37
N ARG A 391 -12.83 3.24 -13.40
CA ARG A 391 -13.29 4.62 -13.45
C ARG A 391 -12.23 5.62 -13.91
N LEU A 392 -10.98 5.17 -14.07
CA LEU A 392 -9.83 6.06 -14.20
C LEU A 392 -9.04 5.86 -15.49
N VAL A 393 -9.21 4.72 -16.15
CA VAL A 393 -8.37 4.32 -17.29
C VAL A 393 -9.17 4.26 -18.59
N GLY A 394 -8.48 4.31 -19.73
CA GLY A 394 -9.15 4.19 -21.02
C GLY A 394 -9.64 2.76 -21.28
N THR A 395 -8.76 1.77 -21.10
CA THR A 395 -9.08 0.36 -21.27
C THR A 395 -8.58 -0.43 -20.06
N LEU A 396 -9.42 -1.32 -19.53
CA LEU A 396 -9.09 -2.21 -18.41
C LEU A 396 -9.16 -3.66 -18.88
N LEU A 397 -7.99 -4.31 -18.93
CA LEU A 397 -7.86 -5.73 -19.22
C LEU A 397 -7.83 -6.52 -17.91
N ILE A 398 -8.89 -7.26 -17.63
CA ILE A 398 -8.99 -8.09 -16.42
C ILE A 398 -8.62 -9.52 -16.79
N ILE A 399 -7.49 -10.00 -16.26
CA ILE A 399 -6.96 -11.32 -16.58
C ILE A 399 -7.08 -12.23 -15.36
N ASP A 400 -7.83 -13.33 -15.49
CA ASP A 400 -7.94 -14.34 -14.44
C ASP A 400 -8.24 -15.72 -15.03
N ILE A 401 -7.65 -16.76 -14.44
CA ILE A 401 -7.86 -18.15 -14.87
C ILE A 401 -9.25 -18.68 -14.50
N LYS A 402 -9.90 -18.05 -13.52
CA LYS A 402 -11.23 -18.43 -13.01
C LYS A 402 -12.32 -17.73 -13.81
N LYS A 403 -12.78 -18.37 -14.89
CA LYS A 403 -13.77 -17.80 -15.82
C LYS A 403 -15.03 -17.28 -15.12
N ASP A 404 -15.59 -18.04 -14.17
CA ASP A 404 -16.82 -17.66 -13.47
C ASP A 404 -16.61 -16.40 -12.61
N ALA A 405 -15.48 -16.33 -11.89
CA ALA A 405 -15.14 -15.17 -11.07
C ALA A 405 -14.90 -13.92 -11.92
N LEU A 406 -14.26 -14.09 -13.08
CA LEU A 406 -14.03 -13.04 -14.06
C LEU A 406 -15.36 -12.52 -14.63
N GLN A 407 -16.23 -13.41 -15.08
CA GLN A 407 -17.54 -13.04 -15.61
C GLN A 407 -18.40 -12.32 -14.56
N ASN A 408 -18.42 -12.83 -13.34
CA ASN A 408 -19.15 -12.18 -12.24
C ASN A 408 -18.62 -10.78 -11.95
N LEU A 409 -17.30 -10.57 -11.99
CA LEU A 409 -16.71 -9.26 -11.79
C LEU A 409 -17.08 -8.29 -12.93
N ILE A 410 -17.06 -8.74 -14.18
CA ILE A 410 -17.45 -7.91 -15.33
C ILE A 410 -18.91 -7.48 -15.21
N VAL A 411 -19.80 -8.40 -14.83
CA VAL A 411 -21.22 -8.10 -14.57
C VAL A 411 -21.37 -7.10 -13.41
N GLU A 412 -20.61 -7.29 -12.33
CA GLU A 412 -20.62 -6.40 -11.15
C GLU A 412 -20.10 -4.98 -11.48
N LEU A 413 -19.12 -4.87 -12.39
CA LEU A 413 -18.62 -3.58 -12.85
C LEU A 413 -19.68 -2.80 -13.63
N GLY A 414 -20.52 -3.47 -14.42
CA GLY A 414 -21.55 -2.83 -15.23
C GLY A 414 -20.96 -1.79 -16.20
N ASP A 415 -21.74 -0.76 -16.49
CA ASP A 415 -21.30 0.33 -17.35
C ASP A 415 -20.30 1.25 -16.63
N GLN A 416 -19.08 1.27 -17.11
CA GLN A 416 -18.00 2.12 -16.62
C GLN A 416 -17.45 3.00 -17.75
N PRO A 417 -16.76 4.12 -17.43
CA PRO A 417 -16.10 4.95 -18.43
C PRO A 417 -15.05 4.21 -19.26
N SER A 418 -14.38 3.21 -18.65
CA SER A 418 -13.37 2.39 -19.33
C SER A 418 -13.98 1.31 -20.23
N ILE A 419 -13.29 0.98 -21.31
CA ILE A 419 -13.54 -0.26 -22.05
C ILE A 419 -13.03 -1.43 -21.19
N ILE A 420 -13.92 -2.37 -20.83
CA ILE A 420 -13.57 -3.49 -19.97
C ILE A 420 -13.50 -4.78 -20.80
N GLU A 421 -12.35 -5.44 -20.77
CA GLU A 421 -12.13 -6.73 -21.44
C GLU A 421 -11.69 -7.79 -20.44
N GLY A 422 -12.38 -8.94 -20.42
CA GLY A 422 -12.04 -10.08 -19.57
C GLY A 422 -11.31 -11.17 -20.34
N MET A 423 -10.20 -11.67 -19.81
CA MET A 423 -9.34 -12.65 -20.48
C MET A 423 -8.85 -13.75 -19.54
N THR A 424 -8.53 -14.91 -20.11
CA THR A 424 -7.96 -16.03 -19.36
C THR A 424 -6.52 -16.35 -19.72
N SER A 425 -5.92 -15.61 -20.67
CA SER A 425 -4.52 -15.74 -21.08
C SER A 425 -3.74 -14.45 -20.89
N LEU A 426 -2.42 -14.53 -20.89
CA LEU A 426 -1.51 -13.38 -20.76
C LEU A 426 -1.18 -12.71 -22.11
N ASP A 427 -1.67 -13.23 -23.23
CA ASP A 427 -1.25 -12.80 -24.59
C ASP A 427 -1.48 -11.31 -24.85
N GLN A 428 -2.49 -10.74 -24.21
CA GLN A 428 -2.86 -9.33 -24.38
C GLN A 428 -2.11 -8.37 -23.45
N VAL A 429 -1.30 -8.88 -22.50
CA VAL A 429 -0.53 -8.04 -21.57
C VAL A 429 0.42 -7.09 -22.32
N LEU A 430 0.95 -7.53 -23.46
CA LEU A 430 1.79 -6.69 -24.34
C LEU A 430 1.11 -5.37 -24.81
N LYS A 431 -0.21 -5.27 -24.76
CA LYS A 431 -0.94 -4.04 -25.12
C LYS A 431 -0.97 -3.01 -23.97
N ALA A 432 -0.69 -3.46 -22.74
CA ALA A 432 -0.89 -2.65 -21.56
C ALA A 432 0.22 -1.61 -21.35
N ASP A 433 -0.16 -0.38 -21.04
CA ASP A 433 0.72 0.68 -20.55
C ASP A 433 1.10 0.44 -19.09
N VAL A 434 0.16 -0.13 -18.33
CA VAL A 434 0.36 -0.51 -16.94
C VAL A 434 -0.07 -1.96 -16.75
N VAL A 435 0.78 -2.74 -16.10
CA VAL A 435 0.50 -4.14 -15.73
C VAL A 435 0.54 -4.27 -14.22
N ILE A 436 -0.52 -4.79 -13.62
CA ILE A 436 -0.58 -5.06 -12.19
C ILE A 436 -0.64 -6.58 -12.00
N ALA A 437 0.39 -7.15 -11.36
CA ALA A 437 0.42 -8.57 -11.02
C ALA A 437 0.01 -8.76 -9.55
N MET A 438 -1.07 -9.52 -9.31
CA MET A 438 -1.58 -9.78 -7.95
C MET A 438 -2.25 -11.14 -7.84
N THR A 439 -1.53 -12.17 -8.29
CA THR A 439 -2.03 -13.53 -8.23
C THR A 439 -1.46 -14.29 -7.03
N ASN A 440 -2.13 -15.39 -6.69
CA ASN A 440 -1.65 -16.34 -5.68
C ASN A 440 -0.79 -17.46 -6.31
N ASN A 441 -0.41 -17.32 -7.58
CA ASN A 441 0.45 -18.29 -8.26
C ASN A 441 1.87 -18.19 -7.67
N PRO A 442 2.48 -19.30 -7.21
CA PRO A 442 3.83 -19.28 -6.66
C PRO A 442 4.94 -19.14 -7.71
N HIS A 443 4.59 -19.14 -8.98
CA HIS A 443 5.54 -19.09 -10.11
C HIS A 443 5.57 -17.71 -10.77
N ILE A 444 6.70 -17.41 -11.41
CA ILE A 444 6.84 -16.23 -12.28
C ILE A 444 5.89 -16.37 -13.47
N LEU A 445 5.10 -15.33 -13.71
CA LEU A 445 4.14 -15.24 -14.80
C LEU A 445 4.57 -14.23 -15.86
N LEU A 446 5.21 -13.14 -15.46
CA LEU A 446 5.60 -12.02 -16.31
C LEU A 446 7.12 -11.98 -16.49
N THR A 447 7.54 -11.96 -17.73
CA THR A 447 8.94 -11.83 -18.16
C THR A 447 9.10 -10.64 -19.10
N ALA A 448 10.31 -10.32 -19.48
CA ALA A 448 10.63 -9.23 -20.44
C ALA A 448 9.81 -9.29 -21.74
N ALA A 449 9.45 -10.50 -22.20
CA ALA A 449 8.70 -10.72 -23.44
C ALA A 449 7.22 -10.31 -23.37
N HIS A 450 6.66 -10.17 -22.16
CA HIS A 450 5.26 -9.78 -21.96
C HIS A 450 5.04 -8.27 -21.88
N LEU A 451 6.09 -7.46 -21.96
CA LEU A 451 6.05 -6.04 -21.64
C LEU A 451 6.42 -5.18 -22.83
N LYS A 452 5.60 -4.19 -23.15
CA LYS A 452 5.90 -3.23 -24.22
C LYS A 452 6.89 -2.16 -23.72
N PRO A 453 7.60 -1.47 -24.63
CA PRO A 453 8.44 -0.31 -24.27
C PRO A 453 7.66 0.75 -23.50
N GLY A 454 8.26 1.32 -22.47
CA GLY A 454 7.63 2.34 -21.62
C GLY A 454 6.55 1.83 -20.67
N ALA A 455 6.35 0.51 -20.53
CA ALA A 455 5.35 -0.03 -19.62
C ALA A 455 5.72 0.18 -18.15
N ILE A 456 4.70 0.31 -17.31
CA ILE A 456 4.78 0.35 -15.85
C ILE A 456 4.27 -0.99 -15.32
N VAL A 457 5.03 -1.65 -14.48
CA VAL A 457 4.68 -2.95 -13.90
C VAL A 457 4.63 -2.84 -12.38
N ILE A 458 3.48 -3.13 -11.81
CA ILE A 458 3.25 -3.16 -10.35
C ILE A 458 3.18 -4.61 -9.92
N ASP A 459 4.22 -5.12 -9.27
CA ASP A 459 4.20 -6.48 -8.70
C ASP A 459 3.71 -6.43 -7.25
N ALA A 460 2.43 -6.72 -7.06
CA ALA A 460 1.78 -6.79 -5.74
C ALA A 460 1.59 -8.24 -5.26
N ALA A 461 2.12 -9.22 -5.99
CA ALA A 461 2.01 -10.63 -5.67
C ALA A 461 3.02 -11.07 -4.60
N GLN A 462 2.61 -12.04 -3.78
CA GLN A 462 3.49 -12.72 -2.82
C GLN A 462 3.22 -14.23 -2.85
N PRO A 463 4.14 -15.05 -3.41
CA PRO A 463 5.44 -14.69 -4.01
C PRO A 463 5.32 -13.82 -5.27
N LYS A 464 6.44 -13.15 -5.65
CA LYS A 464 6.50 -12.29 -6.83
C LYS A 464 6.09 -13.03 -8.10
N ASN A 465 5.36 -12.33 -8.96
CA ASN A 465 4.96 -12.86 -10.28
C ASN A 465 5.78 -12.28 -11.44
N VAL A 466 6.54 -11.22 -11.22
CA VAL A 466 7.44 -10.62 -12.22
C VAL A 466 8.85 -11.17 -12.04
N SER A 467 9.51 -11.55 -13.15
CA SER A 467 10.89 -12.04 -13.10
C SER A 467 11.83 -10.95 -12.57
N GLU A 468 12.71 -11.32 -11.66
CA GLU A 468 13.72 -10.42 -11.06
C GLU A 468 14.71 -9.87 -12.07
N ASP A 469 14.84 -10.52 -13.24
CA ASP A 469 15.74 -10.08 -14.32
C ASP A 469 15.14 -8.95 -15.17
N VAL A 470 13.83 -8.70 -15.10
CA VAL A 470 13.15 -7.70 -15.95
C VAL A 470 13.76 -6.31 -15.82
N PRO A 471 14.03 -5.75 -14.62
CA PRO A 471 14.62 -4.42 -14.52
C PRO A 471 16.00 -4.28 -15.19
N LEU A 472 16.76 -5.37 -15.22
CA LEU A 472 18.08 -5.40 -15.86
C LEU A 472 18.00 -5.61 -17.38
N GLN A 473 17.11 -6.49 -17.84
CA GLN A 473 16.91 -6.80 -19.27
C GLN A 473 16.14 -5.69 -20.00
N ARG A 474 15.25 -5.00 -19.30
CA ARG A 474 14.33 -4.00 -19.85
C ARG A 474 14.39 -2.70 -19.03
N PRO A 475 15.50 -1.94 -19.14
CA PRO A 475 15.62 -0.65 -18.44
C PRO A 475 14.62 0.41 -18.97
N ASP A 476 13.97 0.14 -20.09
CA ASP A 476 12.86 0.90 -20.66
C ASP A 476 11.50 0.60 -20.03
N VAL A 477 11.42 -0.31 -19.06
CA VAL A 477 10.23 -0.70 -18.34
C VAL A 477 10.38 -0.36 -16.86
N LEU A 478 9.37 0.27 -16.25
CA LEU A 478 9.36 0.57 -14.82
C LEU A 478 8.73 -0.58 -14.05
N VAL A 479 9.55 -1.37 -13.37
CA VAL A 479 9.04 -2.38 -12.42
C VAL A 479 9.03 -1.80 -11.01
N ILE A 480 7.91 -1.95 -10.30
CA ILE A 480 7.71 -1.50 -8.93
C ILE A 480 7.25 -2.70 -8.08
N GLU A 481 8.03 -3.05 -7.07
CA GLU A 481 7.59 -3.95 -6.02
C GLU A 481 6.58 -3.23 -5.13
N SER A 482 5.31 -3.57 -5.29
CA SER A 482 4.20 -3.01 -4.54
C SER A 482 4.06 -3.74 -3.19
N ALA A 483 3.05 -3.49 -2.42
CA ALA A 483 2.78 -4.12 -1.14
C ALA A 483 3.65 -3.65 0.04
N VAL A 484 4.38 -2.54 -0.08
CA VAL A 484 5.19 -1.97 1.00
C VAL A 484 4.76 -0.53 1.28
N LEU A 485 4.64 -0.18 2.56
CA LEU A 485 4.43 1.18 3.04
C LEU A 485 5.59 1.63 3.93
N GLY A 486 5.88 2.93 3.87
CA GLY A 486 6.69 3.58 4.87
C GLY A 486 5.90 3.72 6.18
N THR A 487 6.54 3.36 7.30
CA THR A 487 5.96 3.44 8.63
C THR A 487 6.37 4.74 9.35
N PRO A 488 5.65 5.15 10.40
CA PRO A 488 6.16 6.12 11.35
C PRO A 488 7.52 5.70 11.92
N LYS A 489 8.40 6.68 12.19
CA LYS A 489 9.82 6.43 12.55
C LYS A 489 10.07 5.58 13.80
N ASN A 490 9.11 5.50 14.69
CA ASN A 490 9.28 4.84 15.99
C ASN A 490 8.91 3.34 15.98
N ILE A 491 8.39 2.84 14.86
CA ILE A 491 7.93 1.44 14.77
C ILE A 491 9.13 0.55 14.46
N ASP A 492 9.36 -0.43 15.34
CA ASP A 492 10.37 -1.47 15.13
C ASP A 492 9.68 -2.85 15.16
N VAL A 493 9.85 -3.57 14.08
CA VAL A 493 9.29 -4.93 13.90
C VAL A 493 10.20 -6.00 14.51
N HIS A 494 11.47 -5.67 14.75
CA HIS A 494 12.50 -6.58 15.28
C HIS A 494 12.63 -7.91 14.52
N PHE A 495 12.27 -7.90 13.24
CA PHE A 495 12.33 -9.06 12.34
C PHE A 495 12.57 -8.61 10.90
N ASP A 496 13.49 -9.28 10.23
CA ASP A 496 13.77 -8.99 8.82
C ASP A 496 12.65 -9.53 7.91
N LEU A 497 11.88 -8.61 7.34
CA LEU A 497 10.77 -8.89 6.41
C LEU A 497 11.16 -8.66 4.94
N ASP A 498 12.46 -8.48 4.63
CA ASP A 498 12.96 -8.06 3.31
C ASP A 498 12.45 -6.68 2.87
N VAL A 499 12.21 -5.79 3.82
CA VAL A 499 11.78 -4.40 3.59
C VAL A 499 12.74 -3.44 4.30
N GLY A 500 12.69 -2.15 3.97
CA GLY A 500 13.50 -1.13 4.61
C GLY A 500 13.22 -0.97 6.11
N ALA A 501 14.13 -0.32 6.84
CA ALA A 501 14.01 -0.18 8.30
C ALA A 501 12.76 0.59 8.75
N GLU A 502 12.29 1.56 7.95
CA GLU A 502 11.06 2.33 8.20
C GLU A 502 9.95 1.89 7.24
N GLU A 503 9.89 0.59 6.92
CA GLU A 503 8.91 0.03 5.98
C GLU A 503 8.25 -1.21 6.56
N ALA A 504 7.02 -1.47 6.13
CA ALA A 504 6.29 -2.69 6.47
C ALA A 504 5.46 -3.18 5.28
N LEU A 505 5.19 -4.48 5.27
CA LEU A 505 4.27 -5.08 4.31
C LEU A 505 2.85 -4.48 4.47
N GLY A 506 2.13 -4.27 3.38
CA GLY A 506 0.80 -3.66 3.40
C GLY A 506 -0.20 -4.37 4.32
N CYS A 507 -0.18 -5.70 4.33
CA CYS A 507 -1.04 -6.48 5.23
C CYS A 507 -0.68 -6.30 6.72
N LEU A 508 0.60 -6.17 7.05
CA LEU A 508 1.05 -5.82 8.41
C LEU A 508 0.67 -4.37 8.75
N SER A 509 0.87 -3.45 7.80
CA SER A 509 0.50 -2.04 7.97
C SER A 509 -1.00 -1.87 8.24
N GLU A 510 -1.88 -2.59 7.53
CA GLU A 510 -3.33 -2.60 7.81
C GLU A 510 -3.61 -3.00 9.26
N THR A 511 -2.94 -4.05 9.75
CA THR A 511 -3.11 -4.51 11.13
C THR A 511 -2.66 -3.44 12.14
N MET A 512 -1.51 -2.79 11.88
CA MET A 512 -0.99 -1.71 12.75
C MET A 512 -1.89 -0.48 12.72
N ILE A 513 -2.36 -0.05 11.55
CA ILE A 513 -3.27 1.09 11.39
C ILE A 513 -4.56 0.86 12.16
N LEU A 514 -5.21 -0.28 11.95
CA LEU A 514 -6.45 -0.65 12.63
C LEU A 514 -6.27 -0.71 14.16
N THR A 515 -5.14 -1.25 14.62
CA THR A 515 -4.82 -1.26 16.06
C THR A 515 -4.67 0.14 16.61
N SER A 516 -3.93 1.01 15.90
CA SER A 516 -3.68 2.39 16.36
C SER A 516 -4.97 3.21 16.53
N ILE A 517 -5.96 2.99 15.69
CA ILE A 517 -7.27 3.67 15.81
C ILE A 517 -8.23 2.99 16.80
N GLY A 518 -7.82 1.87 17.43
CA GLY A 518 -8.65 1.10 18.33
C GLY A 518 -9.81 0.36 17.65
N TRP A 519 -9.61 -0.08 16.40
CA TRP A 519 -10.64 -0.81 15.65
C TRP A 519 -11.07 -2.08 16.37
N THR A 520 -12.37 -2.31 16.42
CA THR A 520 -12.97 -3.53 17.01
C THR A 520 -13.72 -4.32 15.94
N GLY A 521 -13.63 -5.66 16.02
CA GLY A 521 -14.27 -6.55 15.04
C GLY A 521 -13.40 -6.84 13.83
N HIS A 522 -14.01 -7.48 12.83
CA HIS A 522 -13.33 -7.85 11.60
C HIS A 522 -13.20 -6.65 10.64
N TYR A 523 -12.15 -6.69 9.79
CA TYR A 523 -11.95 -5.76 8.68
C TYR A 523 -11.64 -6.58 7.43
N SER A 524 -11.54 -6.05 6.27
CA SER A 524 -11.19 -6.63 4.97
C SER A 524 -11.19 -8.19 4.86
N LEU A 525 -12.21 -8.87 5.40
CA LEU A 525 -12.37 -10.31 5.19
C LEU A 525 -12.99 -10.61 3.82
N GLY A 526 -12.55 -11.68 3.18
CA GLY A 526 -12.99 -12.03 1.84
C GLY A 526 -12.40 -11.09 0.78
N LYS A 527 -13.22 -10.67 -0.17
CA LYS A 527 -12.82 -9.72 -1.21
C LYS A 527 -12.71 -8.31 -0.60
N ALA A 528 -11.62 -7.62 -0.93
CA ALA A 528 -11.48 -6.22 -0.55
C ALA A 528 -12.55 -5.34 -1.23
N ASP A 529 -13.03 -4.36 -0.51
CA ASP A 529 -13.96 -3.35 -1.01
C ASP A 529 -13.22 -2.03 -1.30
N PRO A 530 -13.53 -1.32 -2.40
CA PRO A 530 -12.94 -0.01 -2.69
C PRO A 530 -13.07 1.01 -1.54
N THR A 531 -14.20 0.99 -0.82
CA THR A 531 -14.44 1.87 0.32
C THR A 531 -13.49 1.54 1.48
N GLN A 532 -13.30 0.25 1.76
CA GLN A 532 -12.32 -0.19 2.77
C GLN A 532 -10.89 0.24 2.39
N ALA A 533 -10.53 0.13 1.09
CA ALA A 533 -9.22 0.59 0.61
C ALA A 533 -9.03 2.10 0.80
N ALA A 534 -10.08 2.90 0.56
CA ALA A 534 -10.06 4.34 0.82
C ALA A 534 -9.93 4.65 2.32
N HIS A 535 -10.71 3.98 3.16
CA HIS A 535 -10.72 4.16 4.61
C HIS A 535 -9.34 3.88 5.22
N ILE A 536 -8.77 2.71 4.90
CA ILE A 536 -7.48 2.32 5.49
C ILE A 536 -6.35 3.25 5.06
N THR A 537 -6.40 3.75 3.81
CA THR A 537 -5.44 4.74 3.32
C THR A 537 -5.51 6.04 4.12
N ALA A 538 -6.72 6.57 4.33
CA ALA A 538 -6.92 7.81 5.06
C ALA A 538 -6.49 7.68 6.53
N MET A 539 -6.88 6.58 7.18
CA MET A 539 -6.45 6.26 8.54
C MET A 539 -4.92 6.13 8.63
N GLY A 540 -4.30 5.40 7.70
CA GLY A 540 -2.85 5.23 7.68
C GLY A 540 -2.11 6.56 7.55
N ARG A 541 -2.56 7.45 6.69
CA ARG A 541 -1.96 8.79 6.52
C ARG A 541 -2.04 9.64 7.78
N SER A 542 -3.19 9.67 8.42
CA SER A 542 -3.35 10.44 9.67
C SER A 542 -2.40 9.96 10.78
N LEU A 543 -1.96 8.70 10.70
CA LEU A 543 -0.99 8.08 11.60
C LEU A 543 0.46 8.18 11.12
N GLY A 544 0.72 8.78 9.94
CA GLY A 544 2.06 8.94 9.39
C GLY A 544 2.56 7.78 8.51
N PHE A 545 1.70 6.83 8.17
CA PHE A 545 2.02 5.84 7.12
C PHE A 545 1.99 6.52 5.75
N ARG A 546 2.95 6.19 4.90
CA ARG A 546 3.12 6.79 3.57
C ARG A 546 3.48 5.74 2.53
N LEU A 547 3.29 6.07 1.26
CA LEU A 547 3.78 5.22 0.17
C LEU A 547 5.30 5.08 0.28
N ALA A 548 5.81 3.85 0.18
CA ALA A 548 7.25 3.61 0.16
C ALA A 548 7.86 4.10 -1.16
N PRO A 549 9.16 4.47 -1.18
CA PRO A 549 9.87 4.77 -2.42
C PRO A 549 9.82 3.58 -3.38
N PHE A 550 9.71 3.85 -4.68
CA PHE A 550 9.72 2.80 -5.70
C PHE A 550 11.03 2.02 -5.66
N ARG A 551 10.90 0.71 -5.69
CA ARG A 551 12.04 -0.22 -5.75
C ARG A 551 11.69 -1.46 -6.56
N ASN A 552 12.72 -2.16 -6.99
CA ASN A 552 12.65 -3.46 -7.66
C ASN A 552 13.89 -4.31 -7.28
N SER A 553 14.09 -5.43 -7.95
CA SER A 553 15.23 -6.33 -7.73
C SER A 553 16.61 -5.67 -8.00
N ALA A 554 16.67 -4.60 -8.78
CA ALA A 554 17.90 -3.84 -9.03
C ALA A 554 18.18 -2.74 -7.99
N GLY A 555 17.22 -2.44 -7.10
CA GLY A 555 17.33 -1.41 -6.07
C GLY A 555 16.24 -0.34 -6.15
N TYR A 556 16.51 0.84 -5.58
CA TYR A 556 15.58 1.97 -5.64
C TYR A 556 15.55 2.60 -7.03
N VAL A 557 14.33 2.90 -7.50
CA VAL A 557 14.10 3.58 -8.78
C VAL A 557 14.59 5.03 -8.69
N THR A 558 15.34 5.46 -9.70
CA THR A 558 15.89 6.81 -9.80
C THR A 558 15.05 7.69 -10.72
N GLU A 559 15.25 9.02 -10.68
CA GLU A 559 14.62 9.94 -11.64
C GLU A 559 15.03 9.63 -13.08
N GLU A 560 16.27 9.18 -13.30
CA GLU A 560 16.74 8.79 -14.62
C GLU A 560 15.98 7.59 -15.18
N ASP A 561 15.66 6.60 -14.33
CA ASP A 561 14.84 5.45 -14.71
C ASP A 561 13.44 5.90 -15.14
N LEU A 562 12.81 6.81 -14.37
CA LEU A 562 11.49 7.37 -14.72
C LEU A 562 11.51 8.09 -16.06
N HIS A 563 12.53 8.93 -16.30
CA HIS A 563 12.69 9.64 -17.58
C HIS A 563 12.96 8.70 -18.75
N ARG A 564 13.69 7.61 -18.52
CA ARG A 564 13.97 6.59 -19.54
C ARG A 564 12.69 5.88 -19.97
N VAL A 565 11.86 5.48 -19.01
CA VAL A 565 10.58 4.83 -19.25
C VAL A 565 9.61 5.78 -19.99
N ALA A 566 9.54 7.04 -19.58
CA ALA A 566 8.70 8.03 -20.24
C ALA A 566 9.12 8.26 -21.70
N ARG A 567 10.42 8.34 -21.98
CA ARG A 567 10.95 8.45 -23.36
C ARG A 567 10.67 7.23 -24.19
N ALA A 568 10.82 6.03 -23.64
CA ALA A 568 10.58 4.78 -24.37
C ALA A 568 9.10 4.61 -24.77
N ARG A 569 8.19 5.23 -24.05
CA ARG A 569 6.75 5.25 -24.40
C ARG A 569 6.43 6.21 -25.54
N ALA A 570 7.21 7.28 -25.70
CA ALA A 570 6.99 8.29 -26.75
C ALA A 570 7.51 7.86 -28.12
N LEU A 571 8.32 6.82 -28.20
CA LEU A 571 8.84 6.21 -29.44
C LEU A 571 7.88 5.17 -30.00
#